data_8c16f1e5c2df0ab29a6144ef7a9534c4
#
_entry.id   8c16f1e5c2df0ab29a6144ef7a9534c4
#
_cell.length_a   1.000
_cell.length_b   1.000
_cell.length_c   1.000
_cell.angle_alpha   90.00
_cell.angle_beta   90.00
_cell.angle_gamma   90.00
#
_symmetry.space_group_name_H-M   'P 1'
#
loop_
_entity.id
_entity.type
_entity.pdbx_description
1 polymer ?
#
loop_
_entity_poly.entity_id
_entity_poly.type
_entity_poly.pdbx_seq_one_letter_code
_entity_poly.pdbx_strand_id
1 'polypeptide(L)'
;ATYRSWGTSLRKIGRKYKKRVFPAIIAGGMVLIIVGYALFQLKVDSANGRLLIWKVSVMAIVEKPLLGHGTGNFASAYGMAQEKYFSQKEFTSTEELVAGSPEYAFNEYLQIAVEYGVLFLLVVLLIIVFCLWIGITEKRLSACAGLISVLVFAFSSYPMQIPGFAIAFYFLLAACVVGSSRLQILFFIIMIALLGSYYWKYNQYNACEEWFRYKMHYNIGAFRLAKEGYEKIYPELNDRGAFLFEYGHSLHKLKEYNSSTAILKEAMAHSCDPMILNIIGKNYQAIGKYEKAEEYFIRSTHRLPG
;
A
#
# COMPACT_ATOMS: atom_id res chain seq x y z
N ALA A 1 8.09 26.69 32.57
CA ALA A 1 9.30 26.68 33.42
C ALA A 1 10.07 25.34 33.35
N THR A 2 9.43 24.20 33.22
CA THR A 2 10.05 22.86 33.21
C THR A 2 10.92 22.58 31.98
N TYR A 3 10.54 23.04 30.80
CA TYR A 3 11.28 22.77 29.55
C TYR A 3 12.67 23.45 29.49
N ARG A 4 12.81 24.63 30.12
CA ARG A 4 14.11 25.34 30.20
C ARG A 4 15.10 24.62 31.12
N SER A 5 14.62 23.94 32.16
CA SER A 5 15.42 23.16 33.11
C SER A 5 15.98 21.87 32.47
N TRP A 6 15.22 21.19 31.63
CA TRP A 6 15.67 19.97 30.94
C TRP A 6 16.76 20.25 29.92
N GLY A 7 16.62 21.32 29.11
CA GLY A 7 17.61 21.71 28.13
C GLY A 7 18.95 22.12 28.75
N THR A 8 18.91 22.78 29.91
CA THR A 8 20.13 23.12 30.65
C THR A 8 20.76 21.93 31.35
N SER A 9 19.97 20.98 31.85
CA SER A 9 20.44 19.72 32.42
C SER A 9 21.11 18.84 31.37
N LEU A 10 20.51 18.67 30.19
CA LEU A 10 21.11 17.89 29.09
C LEU A 10 22.43 18.51 28.60
N ARG A 11 22.50 19.85 28.49
CA ARG A 11 23.77 20.54 28.14
C ARG A 11 24.84 20.38 29.20
N LYS A 12 24.49 20.43 30.50
CA LYS A 12 25.45 20.18 31.60
C LYS A 12 25.92 18.72 31.61
N ILE A 13 25.02 17.76 31.41
CA ILE A 13 25.35 16.34 31.31
C ILE A 13 26.25 16.11 30.09
N GLY A 14 25.90 16.67 28.92
CA GLY A 14 26.72 16.56 27.71
C GLY A 14 28.13 17.12 27.87
N ARG A 15 28.32 18.25 28.57
CA ARG A 15 29.64 18.80 28.86
C ARG A 15 30.45 17.94 29.85
N LYS A 16 29.83 17.44 30.92
CA LYS A 16 30.48 16.64 31.96
C LYS A 16 30.90 15.26 31.46
N TYR A 17 30.14 14.67 30.54
CA TYR A 17 30.37 13.31 30.05
C TYR A 17 30.75 13.23 28.58
N LYS A 18 31.11 14.36 27.94
CA LYS A 18 31.47 14.43 26.52
C LYS A 18 32.47 13.35 26.07
N LYS A 19 33.47 13.04 26.90
CA LYS A 19 34.46 11.99 26.64
C LYS A 19 33.91 10.56 26.72
N ARG A 20 32.77 10.33 27.40
CA ARG A 20 32.11 9.00 27.56
C ARG A 20 30.86 8.85 26.70
N VAL A 21 30.17 9.96 26.41
CA VAL A 21 28.95 9.95 25.61
C VAL A 21 29.26 9.65 24.15
N PHE A 22 30.32 10.19 23.60
CA PHE A 22 30.71 9.95 22.21
C PHE A 22 31.03 8.47 21.93
N PRO A 23 31.92 7.78 22.68
CA PRO A 23 32.14 6.35 22.47
C PRO A 23 30.87 5.49 22.79
N ALA A 24 30.02 5.91 23.74
CA ALA A 24 28.76 5.21 23.99
C ALA A 24 27.76 5.31 22.84
N ILE A 25 27.71 6.45 22.14
CA ILE A 25 26.89 6.62 20.92
C ILE A 25 27.43 5.72 19.81
N ILE A 26 28.77 5.68 19.63
CA ILE A 26 29.39 4.81 18.61
C ILE A 26 29.14 3.34 18.94
N ALA A 27 29.33 2.93 20.19
CA ALA A 27 29.07 1.55 20.62
C ALA A 27 27.59 1.17 20.45
N GLY A 28 26.66 2.06 20.82
CA GLY A 28 25.23 1.89 20.56
C GLY A 28 24.89 1.79 19.09
N GLY A 29 25.51 2.62 18.26
CA GLY A 29 25.39 2.56 16.79
C GLY A 29 25.90 1.23 16.22
N MET A 30 27.06 0.75 16.68
CA MET A 30 27.58 -0.55 16.26
C MET A 30 26.66 -1.71 16.69
N VAL A 31 26.15 -1.69 17.91
CA VAL A 31 25.18 -2.70 18.39
C VAL A 31 23.93 -2.70 17.50
N LEU A 32 23.40 -1.52 17.16
CA LEU A 32 22.24 -1.41 16.27
C LEU A 32 22.52 -1.97 14.87
N ILE A 33 23.73 -1.74 14.34
CA ILE A 33 24.15 -2.30 13.03
C ILE A 33 24.25 -3.82 13.11
N ILE A 34 24.86 -4.36 14.15
CA ILE A 34 25.01 -5.82 14.34
C ILE A 34 23.64 -6.48 14.51
N VAL A 35 22.77 -5.92 15.36
CA VAL A 35 21.41 -6.41 15.55
C VAL A 35 20.61 -6.29 14.25
N GLY A 36 20.71 -5.17 13.54
CA GLY A 36 20.09 -4.97 12.24
C GLY A 36 20.53 -6.01 11.21
N TYR A 37 21.84 -6.29 11.14
CA TYR A 37 22.38 -7.34 10.27
C TYR A 37 21.91 -8.73 10.67
N ALA A 38 21.89 -9.07 11.96
CA ALA A 38 21.37 -10.35 12.44
C ALA A 38 19.90 -10.54 12.14
N LEU A 39 19.06 -9.49 12.33
CA LEU A 39 17.64 -9.50 11.97
C LEU A 39 17.42 -9.61 10.47
N PHE A 40 18.28 -8.98 9.66
CA PHE A 40 18.26 -9.13 8.20
C PHE A 40 18.51 -10.59 7.80
N GLN A 41 19.53 -11.24 8.37
CA GLN A 41 19.85 -12.64 8.08
C GLN A 41 18.72 -13.62 8.48
N LEU A 42 17.93 -13.29 9.51
CA LEU A 42 16.77 -14.09 9.92
C LEU A 42 15.57 -13.97 8.97
N LYS A 43 15.52 -12.91 8.13
CA LYS A 43 14.39 -12.61 7.24
C LYS A 43 14.85 -12.15 5.84
N VAL A 44 15.90 -12.79 5.32
CA VAL A 44 16.49 -12.43 4.01
C VAL A 44 15.44 -12.43 2.90
N ASP A 45 14.59 -13.45 2.84
CA ASP A 45 13.56 -13.55 1.80
C ASP A 45 12.54 -12.43 1.89
N SER A 46 12.13 -12.04 3.11
CA SER A 46 11.24 -10.90 3.31
C SER A 46 11.88 -9.56 2.91
N ALA A 47 13.18 -9.41 3.12
CA ALA A 47 13.92 -8.22 2.70
C ALA A 47 14.09 -8.17 1.18
N ASN A 48 14.48 -9.29 0.57
CA ASN A 48 14.62 -9.43 -0.87
C ASN A 48 13.27 -9.22 -1.59
N GLY A 49 12.18 -9.74 -1.03
CA GLY A 49 10.83 -9.51 -1.53
C GLY A 49 10.46 -8.02 -1.55
N ARG A 50 10.78 -7.26 -0.49
CA ARG A 50 10.56 -5.81 -0.48
C ARG A 50 11.42 -5.07 -1.50
N LEU A 51 12.69 -5.47 -1.67
CA LEU A 51 13.55 -4.87 -2.68
C LEU A 51 13.01 -5.10 -4.10
N LEU A 52 12.52 -6.30 -4.39
CA LEU A 52 11.84 -6.59 -5.65
C LEU A 52 10.57 -5.73 -5.83
N ILE A 53 9.74 -5.64 -4.78
CA ILE A 53 8.54 -4.80 -4.80
C ILE A 53 8.91 -3.35 -5.12
N TRP A 54 9.94 -2.79 -4.48
CA TRP A 54 10.39 -1.42 -4.73
C TRP A 54 10.93 -1.23 -6.15
N LYS A 55 11.74 -2.19 -6.63
CA LYS A 55 12.28 -2.19 -8.00
C LYS A 55 11.16 -2.15 -9.04
N VAL A 56 10.19 -3.03 -8.92
CA VAL A 56 9.03 -3.11 -9.84
C VAL A 56 8.11 -1.89 -9.69
N SER A 57 7.94 -1.37 -8.46
CA SER A 57 7.16 -0.14 -8.23
C SER A 57 7.79 1.08 -8.93
N VAL A 58 9.13 1.18 -8.94
CA VAL A 58 9.82 2.24 -9.70
C VAL A 58 9.55 2.11 -11.19
N MET A 59 9.50 0.90 -11.73
CA MET A 59 9.14 0.69 -13.15
C MET A 59 7.70 1.18 -13.44
N ALA A 60 6.75 0.89 -12.54
CA ALA A 60 5.38 1.39 -12.66
C ALA A 60 5.32 2.94 -12.59
N ILE A 61 6.12 3.58 -11.72
CA ILE A 61 6.22 5.05 -11.66
C ILE A 61 6.73 5.62 -12.97
N VAL A 62 7.76 5.01 -13.57
CA VAL A 62 8.35 5.47 -14.85
C VAL A 62 7.34 5.40 -16.00
N GLU A 63 6.38 4.47 -15.97
CA GLU A 63 5.32 4.38 -16.99
C GLU A 63 4.32 5.55 -16.91
N LYS A 64 4.00 6.04 -15.69
CA LYS A 64 3.08 7.17 -15.48
C LYS A 64 3.60 8.13 -14.38
N PRO A 65 4.68 8.87 -14.63
CA PRO A 65 5.39 9.58 -13.58
C PRO A 65 4.64 10.78 -13.00
N LEU A 66 3.81 11.47 -13.77
CA LEU A 66 3.19 12.73 -13.34
C LEU A 66 1.88 12.54 -12.57
N LEU A 67 0.96 11.74 -13.10
CA LEU A 67 -0.39 11.56 -12.55
C LEU A 67 -0.62 10.21 -11.90
N GLY A 68 0.34 9.29 -12.03
CA GLY A 68 0.23 7.94 -11.50
C GLY A 68 -0.83 7.07 -12.21
N HIS A 69 -1.17 5.96 -11.58
CA HIS A 69 -2.10 4.96 -12.10
C HIS A 69 -3.53 5.11 -11.55
N GLY A 70 -3.76 6.05 -10.65
CA GLY A 70 -5.04 6.29 -9.98
C GLY A 70 -5.12 5.67 -8.59
N THR A 71 -6.03 6.20 -7.78
CA THR A 71 -6.24 5.81 -6.39
C THR A 71 -6.59 4.34 -6.27
N GLY A 72 -5.90 3.61 -5.39
CA GLY A 72 -6.15 2.19 -5.11
C GLY A 72 -5.70 1.24 -6.22
N ASN A 73 -5.01 1.72 -7.24
CA ASN A 73 -4.55 0.92 -8.37
C ASN A 73 -3.08 0.47 -8.26
N PHE A 74 -2.50 0.55 -7.06
CA PHE A 74 -1.12 0.07 -6.85
C PHE A 74 -0.96 -1.38 -7.30
N ALA A 75 -1.82 -2.29 -6.81
CA ALA A 75 -1.71 -3.72 -7.10
C ALA A 75 -1.75 -4.00 -8.62
N SER A 76 -2.68 -3.37 -9.34
CA SER A 76 -2.76 -3.52 -10.81
C SER A 76 -1.53 -2.99 -11.53
N ALA A 77 -1.08 -1.78 -11.20
CA ALA A 77 0.10 -1.16 -11.79
C ALA A 77 1.36 -2.00 -11.53
N TYR A 78 1.52 -2.45 -10.28
CA TYR A 78 2.59 -3.36 -9.90
C TYR A 78 2.54 -4.67 -10.69
N GLY A 79 1.37 -5.31 -10.78
CA GLY A 79 1.22 -6.57 -11.50
C GLY A 79 1.56 -6.46 -12.99
N MET A 80 1.18 -5.36 -13.65
CA MET A 80 1.57 -5.10 -15.05
C MET A 80 3.08 -4.88 -15.19
N ALA A 81 3.67 -4.11 -14.29
CA ALA A 81 5.11 -3.86 -14.29
C ALA A 81 5.91 -5.15 -13.99
N GLN A 82 5.43 -6.01 -13.06
CA GLN A 82 6.03 -7.30 -12.74
C GLN A 82 5.96 -8.27 -13.93
N GLU A 83 4.81 -8.34 -14.61
CA GLU A 83 4.63 -9.13 -15.82
C GLU A 83 5.66 -8.73 -16.91
N LYS A 84 5.84 -7.41 -17.11
CA LYS A 84 6.85 -6.87 -18.03
C LYS A 84 8.28 -7.18 -17.57
N TYR A 85 8.56 -7.06 -16.28
CA TYR A 85 9.87 -7.35 -15.72
C TYR A 85 10.28 -8.81 -15.97
N PHE A 86 9.43 -9.76 -15.61
CA PHE A 86 9.74 -11.18 -15.78
C PHE A 86 9.66 -11.67 -17.25
N SER A 87 8.98 -10.94 -18.14
CA SER A 87 9.00 -11.25 -19.58
C SER A 87 10.36 -10.99 -20.23
N GLN A 88 11.19 -10.10 -19.66
CA GLN A 88 12.51 -9.73 -20.20
C GLN A 88 13.61 -10.75 -19.89
N LYS A 89 13.36 -11.73 -19.03
CA LYS A 89 14.30 -12.80 -18.62
C LYS A 89 15.64 -12.30 -18.04
N GLU A 90 15.68 -11.05 -17.55
CA GLU A 90 16.86 -10.44 -16.92
C GLU A 90 16.72 -10.38 -15.38
N PHE A 91 16.25 -11.46 -14.76
CA PHE A 91 16.03 -11.54 -13.34
C PHE A 91 16.90 -12.62 -12.69
N THR A 92 17.12 -12.49 -11.39
CA THR A 92 17.88 -13.48 -10.61
C THR A 92 16.95 -14.56 -10.06
N SER A 93 17.51 -15.75 -9.78
CA SER A 93 16.75 -16.84 -9.11
C SER A 93 16.18 -16.42 -7.75
N THR A 94 16.85 -15.50 -7.06
CA THR A 94 16.34 -14.95 -5.79
C THR A 94 15.09 -14.09 -6.02
N GLU A 95 15.07 -13.26 -7.07
CA GLU A 95 13.92 -12.44 -7.41
C GLU A 95 12.71 -13.30 -7.84
N GLU A 96 12.98 -14.37 -8.57
CA GLU A 96 11.95 -15.36 -8.94
C GLU A 96 11.33 -16.02 -7.69
N LEU A 97 12.17 -16.47 -6.76
CA LEU A 97 11.73 -17.14 -5.53
C LEU A 97 10.90 -16.24 -4.61
N VAL A 98 11.22 -14.94 -4.55
CA VAL A 98 10.53 -13.97 -3.68
C VAL A 98 9.43 -13.18 -4.39
N ALA A 99 9.18 -13.46 -5.66
CA ALA A 99 8.10 -12.85 -6.41
C ALA A 99 6.75 -13.12 -5.75
N GLY A 100 5.88 -12.13 -5.73
CA GLY A 100 4.58 -12.24 -5.07
C GLY A 100 3.55 -11.29 -5.68
N SER A 101 2.37 -11.29 -5.10
CA SER A 101 1.25 -10.43 -5.49
C SER A 101 0.92 -9.44 -4.37
N PRO A 102 1.76 -8.41 -4.14
CA PRO A 102 1.58 -7.48 -3.05
C PRO A 102 0.39 -6.55 -3.31
N GLU A 103 -0.39 -6.29 -2.26
CA GLU A 103 -1.44 -5.27 -2.28
C GLU A 103 -0.88 -3.85 -2.04
N TYR A 104 0.31 -3.77 -1.41
CA TYR A 104 0.97 -2.52 -1.00
C TYR A 104 2.46 -2.52 -1.33
N ALA A 105 3.03 -1.33 -1.54
CA ALA A 105 4.45 -1.16 -1.84
C ALA A 105 5.40 -1.47 -0.67
N PHE A 106 4.89 -1.65 0.57
CA PHE A 106 5.71 -1.65 1.80
C PHE A 106 6.62 -0.42 1.93
N ASN A 107 6.20 0.68 1.30
CA ASN A 107 6.82 1.99 1.32
C ASN A 107 5.76 2.99 0.86
N GLU A 108 5.27 3.84 1.78
CA GLU A 108 4.17 4.78 1.48
C GLU A 108 4.55 5.82 0.41
N TYR A 109 5.84 6.18 0.33
CA TYR A 109 6.30 7.15 -0.67
C TYR A 109 6.21 6.57 -2.08
N LEU A 110 6.60 5.30 -2.25
CA LEU A 110 6.44 4.58 -3.51
C LEU A 110 4.96 4.32 -3.83
N GLN A 111 4.16 3.97 -2.82
CA GLN A 111 2.71 3.79 -2.97
C GLN A 111 2.07 5.05 -3.54
N ILE A 112 2.32 6.21 -2.91
CA ILE A 112 1.81 7.51 -3.34
C ILE A 112 2.31 7.83 -4.77
N ALA A 113 3.59 7.59 -5.06
CA ALA A 113 4.15 7.88 -6.37
C ALA A 113 3.55 7.01 -7.48
N VAL A 114 3.26 5.72 -7.22
CA VAL A 114 2.59 4.83 -8.18
C VAL A 114 1.14 5.27 -8.39
N GLU A 115 0.40 5.58 -7.33
CA GLU A 115 -1.03 5.88 -7.44
C GLU A 115 -1.31 7.30 -7.92
N TYR A 116 -0.57 8.30 -7.43
CA TYR A 116 -0.86 9.72 -7.67
C TYR A 116 0.22 10.45 -8.47
N GLY A 117 1.35 9.78 -8.74
CA GLY A 117 2.50 10.36 -9.43
C GLY A 117 3.47 11.10 -8.51
N VAL A 118 4.65 11.38 -9.07
CA VAL A 118 5.77 12.03 -8.35
C VAL A 118 5.42 13.48 -7.97
N LEU A 119 4.63 14.18 -8.81
CA LEU A 119 4.26 15.55 -8.54
C LEU A 119 3.41 15.67 -7.25
N PHE A 120 2.44 14.78 -7.09
CA PHE A 120 1.62 14.74 -5.87
C PHE A 120 2.44 14.35 -4.65
N LEU A 121 3.36 13.37 -4.78
CA LEU A 121 4.29 13.01 -3.71
C LEU A 121 5.11 14.23 -3.26
N LEU A 122 5.64 15.03 -4.18
CA LEU A 122 6.39 16.25 -3.84
C LEU A 122 5.54 17.25 -3.06
N VAL A 123 4.29 17.44 -3.45
CA VAL A 123 3.35 18.33 -2.71
C VAL A 123 3.14 17.81 -1.29
N VAL A 124 2.91 16.52 -1.10
CA VAL A 124 2.75 15.90 0.23
C VAL A 124 4.00 16.10 1.08
N LEU A 125 5.19 15.85 0.52
CA LEU A 125 6.46 16.05 1.22
C LEU A 125 6.68 17.51 1.62
N LEU A 126 6.34 18.47 0.75
CA LEU A 126 6.42 19.91 1.06
C LEU A 126 5.49 20.29 2.22
N ILE A 127 4.27 19.75 2.25
CA ILE A 127 3.32 19.97 3.37
C ILE A 127 3.91 19.41 4.68
N ILE A 128 4.46 18.20 4.66
CA ILE A 128 5.08 17.57 5.84
C ILE A 128 6.25 18.41 6.35
N VAL A 129 7.17 18.82 5.44
CA VAL A 129 8.32 19.67 5.79
C VAL A 129 7.86 21.00 6.37
N PHE A 130 6.83 21.62 5.79
CA PHE A 130 6.26 22.87 6.30
C PHE A 130 5.66 22.69 7.70
N CYS A 131 4.91 21.61 7.96
CA CYS A 131 4.37 21.31 9.27
C CYS A 131 5.48 21.08 10.31
N LEU A 132 6.53 20.34 9.95
CA LEU A 132 7.69 20.13 10.81
C LEU A 132 8.43 21.44 11.10
N TRP A 133 8.62 22.28 10.10
CA TRP A 133 9.26 23.59 10.27
C TRP A 133 8.50 24.47 11.27
N ILE A 134 7.16 24.58 11.15
CA ILE A 134 6.33 25.29 12.14
C ILE A 134 6.47 24.64 13.53
N GLY A 135 6.33 23.32 13.61
CA GLY A 135 6.40 22.61 14.88
C GLY A 135 7.73 22.81 15.61
N ILE A 136 8.84 22.86 14.89
CA ILE A 136 10.18 23.12 15.45
C ILE A 136 10.29 24.59 15.91
N THR A 137 9.83 25.55 15.11
CA THR A 137 9.88 26.99 15.44
C THR A 137 9.02 27.30 16.66
N GLU A 138 7.86 26.67 16.76
CA GLU A 138 6.93 26.78 17.90
C GLU A 138 7.29 25.87 19.08
N LYS A 139 8.46 25.19 19.04
CA LYS A 139 9.00 24.31 20.10
C LYS A 139 8.09 23.11 20.44
N ARG A 140 7.35 22.60 19.48
CA ARG A 140 6.47 21.42 19.62
C ARG A 140 7.22 20.12 19.33
N LEU A 141 8.36 19.95 19.97
CA LEU A 141 9.32 18.89 19.67
C LEU A 141 8.73 17.49 19.81
N SER A 142 7.79 17.29 20.75
CA SER A 142 7.14 15.98 20.95
C SER A 142 6.28 15.58 19.75
N ALA A 143 5.50 16.52 19.20
CA ALA A 143 4.69 16.28 18.00
C ALA A 143 5.59 16.02 16.77
N CYS A 144 6.64 16.82 16.60
CA CYS A 144 7.62 16.62 15.52
C CYS A 144 8.32 15.27 15.63
N ALA A 145 8.75 14.85 16.82
CA ALA A 145 9.38 13.54 17.03
C ALA A 145 8.43 12.39 16.70
N GLY A 146 7.17 12.48 17.14
CA GLY A 146 6.13 11.50 16.78
C GLY A 146 5.90 11.42 15.28
N LEU A 147 5.78 12.58 14.62
CA LEU A 147 5.59 12.63 13.16
C LEU A 147 6.78 12.01 12.42
N ILE A 148 8.03 12.35 12.80
CA ILE A 148 9.24 11.77 12.20
C ILE A 148 9.25 10.24 12.41
N SER A 149 8.85 9.75 13.57
CA SER A 149 8.79 8.30 13.84
C SER A 149 7.81 7.59 12.89
N VAL A 150 6.64 8.18 12.62
CA VAL A 150 5.68 7.62 11.65
C VAL A 150 6.24 7.67 10.23
N LEU A 151 6.94 8.76 9.85
CA LEU A 151 7.57 8.89 8.53
C LEU A 151 8.69 7.85 8.31
N VAL A 152 9.50 7.58 9.33
CA VAL A 152 10.51 6.52 9.27
C VAL A 152 9.85 5.14 9.12
N PHE A 153 8.77 4.89 9.86
CA PHE A 153 8.02 3.65 9.73
C PHE A 153 7.37 3.50 8.34
N ALA A 154 6.86 4.60 7.78
CA ALA A 154 6.27 4.66 6.44
C ALA A 154 7.27 4.32 5.31
N PHE A 155 8.59 4.44 5.56
CA PHE A 155 9.62 4.09 4.59
C PHE A 155 9.74 2.58 4.34
N SER A 156 9.41 1.74 5.33
CA SER A 156 9.57 0.28 5.24
C SER A 156 8.29 -0.50 5.53
N SER A 157 7.14 0.18 5.56
CA SER A 157 5.84 -0.41 5.89
C SER A 157 4.70 0.37 5.21
N TYR A 158 3.46 0.04 5.58
CA TYR A 158 2.22 0.64 5.03
C TYR A 158 1.31 1.19 6.15
N PRO A 159 1.81 2.10 7.03
CA PRO A 159 1.03 2.59 8.18
C PRO A 159 -0.24 3.33 7.77
N MET A 160 -0.28 3.99 6.61
CA MET A 160 -1.47 4.74 6.17
C MET A 160 -2.63 3.82 5.78
N GLN A 161 -2.38 2.54 5.54
CA GLN A 161 -3.40 1.53 5.28
C GLN A 161 -4.06 1.02 6.58
N ILE A 162 -3.48 1.34 7.73
CA ILE A 162 -3.98 0.96 9.05
C ILE A 162 -4.66 2.19 9.67
N PRO A 163 -6.00 2.20 9.86
CA PRO A 163 -6.75 3.39 10.28
C PRO A 163 -6.20 4.09 11.51
N GLY A 164 -5.74 3.33 12.52
CA GLY A 164 -5.17 3.89 13.75
C GLY A 164 -3.89 4.70 13.50
N PHE A 165 -3.00 4.23 12.62
CA PHE A 165 -1.79 4.96 12.24
C PHE A 165 -2.10 6.18 11.36
N ALA A 166 -3.05 6.06 10.44
CA ALA A 166 -3.48 7.19 9.62
C ALA A 166 -4.06 8.32 10.49
N ILE A 167 -4.92 7.99 11.46
CA ILE A 167 -5.46 8.96 12.42
C ILE A 167 -4.33 9.61 13.23
N ALA A 168 -3.39 8.81 13.74
CA ALA A 168 -2.24 9.32 14.51
C ALA A 168 -1.36 10.25 13.65
N PHE A 169 -1.13 9.92 12.38
CA PHE A 169 -0.36 10.75 11.45
C PHE A 169 -1.02 12.12 11.24
N TYR A 170 -2.31 12.16 10.93
CA TYR A 170 -3.03 13.42 10.75
C TYR A 170 -3.13 14.23 12.04
N PHE A 171 -3.30 13.56 13.18
CA PHE A 171 -3.27 14.21 14.49
C PHE A 171 -1.90 14.85 14.78
N LEU A 172 -0.79 14.16 14.49
CA LEU A 172 0.56 14.69 14.68
C LEU A 172 0.86 15.85 13.74
N LEU A 173 0.42 15.79 12.47
CA LEU A 173 0.49 16.93 11.56
C LEU A 173 -0.25 18.14 12.13
N ALA A 174 -1.48 17.95 12.60
CA ALA A 174 -2.27 19.01 13.23
C ALA A 174 -1.57 19.56 14.47
N ALA A 175 -1.05 18.70 15.34
CA ALA A 175 -0.33 19.10 16.56
C ALA A 175 0.93 19.91 16.25
N CYS A 176 1.59 19.73 15.14
CA CYS A 176 2.71 20.57 14.69
C CYS A 176 2.30 22.02 14.38
N VAL A 177 1.07 22.26 13.92
CA VAL A 177 0.62 23.58 13.42
C VAL A 177 -0.45 24.26 14.28
N VAL A 178 -0.94 23.64 15.35
CA VAL A 178 -1.92 24.21 16.28
C VAL A 178 -1.46 25.59 16.80
N GLY A 179 -2.38 26.58 16.82
CA GLY A 179 -2.07 27.95 17.26
C GLY A 179 -2.08 28.97 16.11
N SER A 180 -2.05 28.54 14.87
CA SER A 180 -2.35 29.41 13.73
C SER A 180 -3.84 29.36 13.42
N SER A 181 -4.56 30.47 13.63
CA SER A 181 -6.01 30.55 13.39
C SER A 181 -6.42 30.19 11.95
N ARG A 182 -5.57 30.54 10.97
CA ARG A 182 -5.82 30.21 9.55
C ARG A 182 -5.73 28.69 9.29
N LEU A 183 -4.78 28.02 9.92
CA LEU A 183 -4.61 26.57 9.79
C LEU A 183 -5.70 25.79 10.52
N GLN A 184 -6.22 26.31 11.65
CA GLN A 184 -7.38 25.71 12.33
C GLN A 184 -8.62 25.67 11.43
N ILE A 185 -8.88 26.75 10.69
CA ILE A 185 -9.98 26.80 9.72
C ILE A 185 -9.78 25.76 8.62
N LEU A 186 -8.57 25.65 8.08
CA LEU A 186 -8.24 24.64 7.06
C LEU A 186 -8.46 23.20 7.59
N PHE A 187 -8.02 22.90 8.82
CA PHE A 187 -8.27 21.62 9.46
C PHE A 187 -9.76 21.33 9.66
N PHE A 188 -10.54 22.34 10.03
CA PHE A 188 -11.98 22.20 10.18
C PHE A 188 -12.66 21.90 8.84
N ILE A 189 -12.24 22.54 7.76
CA ILE A 189 -12.72 22.23 6.40
C ILE A 189 -12.36 20.81 5.99
N ILE A 190 -11.13 20.36 6.24
CA ILE A 190 -10.68 18.99 5.94
C ILE A 190 -11.50 17.98 6.74
N MET A 191 -11.77 18.23 8.02
CA MET A 191 -12.61 17.35 8.85
C MET A 191 -14.03 17.23 8.31
N ILE A 192 -14.64 18.35 7.87
CA ILE A 192 -15.97 18.32 7.24
C ILE A 192 -15.94 17.51 5.92
N ALA A 193 -14.88 17.69 5.10
CA ALA A 193 -14.72 16.94 3.86
C ALA A 193 -14.57 15.42 4.12
N LEU A 194 -13.82 15.04 5.16
CA LEU A 194 -13.68 13.62 5.57
C LEU A 194 -15.00 13.04 6.07
N LEU A 195 -15.75 13.76 6.87
CA LEU A 195 -17.09 13.33 7.32
C LEU A 195 -18.06 13.20 6.13
N GLY A 196 -18.00 14.14 5.18
CA GLY A 196 -18.78 14.07 3.94
C GLY A 196 -18.40 12.85 3.09
N SER A 197 -17.11 12.53 2.99
CA SER A 197 -16.63 11.36 2.25
C SER A 197 -17.07 10.04 2.91
N TYR A 198 -17.12 9.97 4.23
CA TYR A 198 -17.65 8.83 4.98
C TYR A 198 -19.13 8.61 4.68
N TYR A 199 -19.95 9.67 4.69
CA TYR A 199 -21.35 9.59 4.35
C TYR A 199 -21.58 9.13 2.90
N TRP A 200 -20.75 9.62 1.97
CA TRP A 200 -20.80 9.21 0.56
C TRP A 200 -20.49 7.72 0.37
N LYS A 201 -19.61 7.15 1.21
CA LYS A 201 -19.21 5.73 1.14
C LYS A 201 -20.07 4.79 2.00
N TYR A 202 -21.17 5.27 2.57
CA TYR A 202 -22.02 4.46 3.44
C TYR A 202 -22.61 3.23 2.75
N ASN A 203 -23.07 3.37 1.49
CA ASN A 203 -23.57 2.25 0.69
C ASN A 203 -22.47 1.21 0.42
N GLN A 204 -21.26 1.65 0.12
CA GLN A 204 -20.11 0.76 -0.08
C GLN A 204 -19.78 -0.02 1.19
N TYR A 205 -19.89 0.61 2.36
CA TYR A 205 -19.70 -0.07 3.65
C TYR A 205 -20.74 -1.19 3.86
N ASN A 206 -22.01 -0.92 3.63
CA ASN A 206 -23.07 -1.92 3.74
C ASN A 206 -22.86 -3.06 2.73
N ALA A 207 -22.47 -2.74 1.51
CA ALA A 207 -22.16 -3.74 0.49
C ALA A 207 -20.97 -4.63 0.91
N CYS A 208 -19.96 -4.09 1.60
CA CYS A 208 -18.86 -4.89 2.15
C CYS A 208 -19.33 -5.87 3.26
N GLU A 209 -20.29 -5.46 4.09
CA GLU A 209 -20.87 -6.34 5.10
C GLU A 209 -21.67 -7.49 4.43
N GLU A 210 -22.45 -7.18 3.41
CA GLU A 210 -23.15 -8.20 2.62
C GLU A 210 -22.19 -9.11 1.86
N TRP A 211 -21.09 -8.56 1.31
CA TRP A 211 -20.06 -9.37 0.67
C TRP A 211 -19.50 -10.42 1.63
N PHE A 212 -19.22 -10.06 2.87
CA PHE A 212 -18.75 -11.02 3.87
C PHE A 212 -19.75 -12.18 4.09
N ARG A 213 -21.06 -11.93 4.03
CA ARG A 213 -22.10 -12.97 4.12
C ARG A 213 -22.10 -13.86 2.87
N TYR A 214 -22.06 -13.29 1.67
CA TYR A 214 -22.05 -14.06 0.42
C TYR A 214 -20.74 -14.83 0.20
N LYS A 215 -19.64 -14.34 0.72
CA LYS A 215 -18.35 -15.03 0.72
C LYS A 215 -18.41 -16.38 1.44
N MET A 216 -19.27 -16.56 2.42
CA MET A 216 -19.50 -17.87 3.04
C MET A 216 -20.04 -18.89 2.04
N HIS A 217 -20.99 -18.49 1.17
CA HIS A 217 -21.50 -19.36 0.10
C HIS A 217 -20.40 -19.70 -0.93
N TYR A 218 -19.56 -18.73 -1.28
CA TYR A 218 -18.41 -18.96 -2.15
C TYR A 218 -17.44 -19.98 -1.54
N ASN A 219 -17.09 -19.84 -0.28
CA ASN A 219 -16.14 -20.70 0.41
C ASN A 219 -16.62 -22.16 0.54
N ILE A 220 -17.91 -22.40 0.67
CA ILE A 220 -18.49 -23.77 0.70
C ILE A 220 -18.83 -24.32 -0.69
N GLY A 221 -18.49 -23.58 -1.77
CA GLY A 221 -18.74 -24.01 -3.15
C GLY A 221 -20.18 -23.82 -3.64
N ALA A 222 -21.04 -23.11 -2.90
CA ALA A 222 -22.40 -22.79 -3.30
C ALA A 222 -22.42 -21.59 -4.29
N PHE A 223 -21.73 -21.75 -5.43
CA PHE A 223 -21.45 -20.67 -6.38
C PHE A 223 -22.68 -19.99 -6.96
N ARG A 224 -23.83 -20.69 -7.08
CA ARG A 224 -25.08 -20.08 -7.54
C ARG A 224 -25.60 -19.05 -6.54
N LEU A 225 -25.63 -19.39 -5.24
CA LEU A 225 -26.05 -18.47 -4.18
C LEU A 225 -25.06 -17.31 -4.02
N ALA A 226 -23.76 -17.59 -4.14
CA ALA A 226 -22.73 -16.54 -4.14
C ALA A 226 -22.94 -15.56 -5.31
N LYS A 227 -23.18 -16.06 -6.53
CA LYS A 227 -23.46 -15.24 -7.72
C LYS A 227 -24.65 -14.32 -7.51
N GLU A 228 -25.80 -14.88 -7.08
CA GLU A 228 -27.04 -14.11 -6.84
C GLU A 228 -26.85 -12.98 -5.82
N GLY A 229 -26.01 -13.21 -4.80
CA GLY A 229 -25.62 -12.20 -3.83
C GLY A 229 -24.68 -11.17 -4.41
N TYR A 230 -23.63 -11.60 -5.15
CA TYR A 230 -22.65 -10.72 -5.75
C TYR A 230 -23.26 -9.80 -6.82
N GLU A 231 -24.22 -10.26 -7.60
CA GLU A 231 -24.94 -9.43 -8.57
C GLU A 231 -25.61 -8.20 -7.93
N LYS A 232 -26.16 -8.35 -6.71
CA LYS A 232 -26.84 -7.26 -5.98
C LYS A 232 -25.89 -6.16 -5.51
N ILE A 233 -24.69 -6.54 -5.07
CA ILE A 233 -23.71 -5.63 -4.48
C ILE A 233 -22.61 -5.20 -5.48
N TYR A 234 -22.63 -5.74 -6.69
CA TYR A 234 -21.65 -5.42 -7.74
C TYR A 234 -21.56 -3.91 -8.05
N PRO A 235 -22.66 -3.12 -8.14
CA PRO A 235 -22.54 -1.69 -8.43
C PRO A 235 -21.71 -0.91 -7.41
N GLU A 236 -21.69 -1.36 -6.15
CA GLU A 236 -20.99 -0.69 -5.05
C GLU A 236 -19.56 -1.19 -4.85
N LEU A 237 -19.22 -2.39 -5.37
CA LEU A 237 -17.94 -3.06 -5.14
C LEU A 237 -17.15 -3.35 -6.43
N ASN A 238 -17.52 -2.76 -7.56
CA ASN A 238 -16.85 -2.96 -8.84
C ASN A 238 -15.42 -2.38 -8.90
N ASP A 239 -14.99 -1.66 -7.86
CA ASP A 239 -13.63 -1.18 -7.64
C ASP A 239 -12.78 -2.10 -6.76
N ARG A 240 -13.31 -3.25 -6.31
CA ARG A 240 -12.65 -4.17 -5.38
C ARG A 240 -12.16 -5.43 -6.09
N GLY A 241 -10.85 -5.52 -6.34
CA GLY A 241 -10.25 -6.65 -7.07
C GLY A 241 -10.55 -8.02 -6.47
N ALA A 242 -10.52 -8.15 -5.13
CA ALA A 242 -10.83 -9.41 -4.45
C ALA A 242 -12.31 -9.81 -4.61
N PHE A 243 -13.24 -8.87 -4.54
CA PHE A 243 -14.66 -9.10 -4.79
C PHE A 243 -14.91 -9.55 -6.24
N LEU A 244 -14.35 -8.82 -7.19
CA LEU A 244 -14.46 -9.13 -8.62
C LEU A 244 -13.85 -10.50 -8.97
N PHE A 245 -12.75 -10.85 -8.30
CA PHE A 245 -12.16 -12.20 -8.44
C PHE A 245 -13.13 -13.29 -7.98
N GLU A 246 -13.68 -13.18 -6.78
CA GLU A 246 -14.63 -14.18 -6.24
C GLU A 246 -15.87 -14.29 -7.11
N TYR A 247 -16.41 -13.16 -7.59
CA TYR A 247 -17.56 -13.13 -8.48
C TYR A 247 -17.23 -13.78 -9.84
N GLY A 248 -16.14 -13.37 -10.49
CA GLY A 248 -15.69 -13.95 -11.76
C GLY A 248 -15.37 -15.44 -11.66
N HIS A 249 -14.77 -15.89 -10.54
CA HIS A 249 -14.52 -17.30 -10.29
C HIS A 249 -15.81 -18.09 -10.08
N SER A 250 -16.80 -17.53 -9.37
CA SER A 250 -18.12 -18.14 -9.24
C SER A 250 -18.79 -18.37 -10.60
N LEU A 251 -18.75 -17.38 -11.49
CA LEU A 251 -19.25 -17.48 -12.86
C LEU A 251 -18.49 -18.57 -13.67
N HIS A 252 -17.16 -18.67 -13.51
CA HIS A 252 -16.36 -19.74 -14.12
C HIS A 252 -16.84 -21.12 -13.67
N LYS A 253 -17.06 -21.32 -12.36
CA LYS A 253 -17.55 -22.58 -11.80
C LYS A 253 -18.96 -22.93 -12.30
N LEU A 254 -19.77 -21.94 -12.59
CA LEU A 254 -21.10 -22.11 -13.21
C LEU A 254 -21.05 -22.27 -14.73
N LYS A 255 -19.85 -22.30 -15.34
CA LYS A 255 -19.61 -22.41 -16.79
C LYS A 255 -20.10 -21.19 -17.60
N GLU A 256 -20.33 -20.06 -16.95
CA GLU A 256 -20.70 -18.78 -17.58
C GLU A 256 -19.39 -18.05 -18.04
N TYR A 257 -18.65 -18.65 -18.95
CA TYR A 257 -17.27 -18.29 -19.30
C TYR A 257 -17.12 -16.87 -19.86
N ASN A 258 -18.09 -16.38 -20.64
CA ASN A 258 -18.04 -15.03 -21.20
C ASN A 258 -18.23 -13.97 -20.11
N SER A 259 -19.22 -14.13 -19.24
CA SER A 259 -19.48 -13.23 -18.10
C SER A 259 -18.31 -13.27 -17.11
N SER A 260 -17.83 -14.47 -16.79
CA SER A 260 -16.64 -14.66 -15.97
C SER A 260 -15.43 -13.88 -16.53
N THR A 261 -15.18 -13.98 -17.82
CA THR A 261 -14.05 -13.28 -18.47
C THR A 261 -14.22 -11.76 -18.42
N ALA A 262 -15.44 -11.24 -18.54
CA ALA A 262 -15.72 -9.81 -18.45
C ALA A 262 -15.39 -9.29 -17.03
N ILE A 263 -15.95 -9.91 -16.00
CA ILE A 263 -15.73 -9.54 -14.59
C ILE A 263 -14.24 -9.70 -14.19
N LEU A 264 -13.59 -10.79 -14.61
CA LEU A 264 -12.16 -10.99 -14.31
C LEU A 264 -11.25 -9.98 -15.00
N LYS A 265 -11.62 -9.46 -16.16
CA LYS A 265 -10.88 -8.35 -16.80
C LYS A 265 -11.02 -7.05 -15.99
N GLU A 266 -12.18 -6.78 -15.41
CA GLU A 266 -12.34 -5.67 -14.48
C GLU A 266 -11.48 -5.90 -13.22
N ALA A 267 -11.47 -7.13 -12.68
CA ALA A 267 -10.61 -7.48 -11.54
C ALA A 267 -9.12 -7.19 -11.79
N MET A 268 -8.63 -7.39 -13.02
CA MET A 268 -7.24 -7.06 -13.40
C MET A 268 -6.91 -5.58 -13.22
N ALA A 269 -7.89 -4.67 -13.30
CA ALA A 269 -7.67 -3.25 -13.09
C ALA A 269 -7.41 -2.89 -11.61
N HIS A 270 -7.70 -3.82 -10.67
CA HIS A 270 -7.63 -3.58 -9.23
C HIS A 270 -6.83 -4.64 -8.47
N SER A 271 -6.22 -5.61 -9.17
CA SER A 271 -5.50 -6.72 -8.54
C SER A 271 -4.30 -7.16 -9.37
N CYS A 272 -3.26 -7.62 -8.68
CA CYS A 272 -2.09 -8.28 -9.30
C CYS A 272 -2.14 -9.81 -9.23
N ASP A 273 -3.22 -10.41 -8.74
CA ASP A 273 -3.32 -11.85 -8.55
C ASP A 273 -3.22 -12.60 -9.91
N PRO A 274 -2.20 -13.47 -10.10
CA PRO A 274 -2.01 -14.25 -11.33
C PRO A 274 -3.15 -15.25 -11.58
N MET A 275 -3.89 -15.66 -10.53
CA MET A 275 -5.04 -16.56 -10.67
C MET A 275 -6.14 -15.94 -11.55
N ILE A 276 -6.26 -14.61 -11.58
CA ILE A 276 -7.21 -13.93 -12.48
C ILE A 276 -6.88 -14.28 -13.92
N LEU A 277 -5.62 -14.13 -14.33
CA LEU A 277 -5.15 -14.45 -15.69
C LEU A 277 -5.33 -15.94 -16.02
N ASN A 278 -5.01 -16.81 -15.04
CA ASN A 278 -5.17 -18.26 -15.20
C ASN A 278 -6.64 -18.65 -15.46
N ILE A 279 -7.60 -18.08 -14.71
CA ILE A 279 -9.02 -18.38 -14.92
C ILE A 279 -9.52 -17.81 -16.24
N ILE A 280 -9.06 -16.63 -16.67
CA ILE A 280 -9.37 -16.08 -17.99
C ILE A 280 -8.86 -17.02 -19.09
N GLY A 281 -7.62 -17.54 -18.95
CA GLY A 281 -7.06 -18.54 -19.87
C GLY A 281 -7.93 -19.79 -19.94
N LYS A 282 -8.35 -20.34 -18.79
CA LYS A 282 -9.27 -21.49 -18.71
C LYS A 282 -10.63 -21.21 -19.35
N ASN A 283 -11.16 -19.99 -19.20
CA ASN A 283 -12.40 -19.60 -19.86
C ASN A 283 -12.25 -19.60 -21.39
N TYR A 284 -11.14 -19.02 -21.90
CA TYR A 284 -10.87 -19.03 -23.35
C TYR A 284 -10.65 -20.45 -23.89
N GLN A 285 -9.96 -21.31 -23.15
CA GLN A 285 -9.81 -22.71 -23.48
C GLN A 285 -11.15 -23.44 -23.56
N ALA A 286 -12.06 -23.21 -22.59
CA ALA A 286 -13.36 -23.83 -22.55
C ALA A 286 -14.29 -23.42 -23.70
N ILE A 287 -14.10 -22.20 -24.26
CA ILE A 287 -14.86 -21.73 -25.44
C ILE A 287 -14.12 -21.93 -26.77
N GLY A 288 -13.02 -22.73 -26.76
CA GLY A 288 -12.29 -23.11 -27.96
C GLY A 288 -11.35 -22.05 -28.54
N LYS A 289 -11.06 -20.96 -27.81
CA LYS A 289 -10.15 -19.88 -28.23
C LYS A 289 -8.73 -20.12 -27.69
N TYR A 290 -8.08 -21.13 -28.22
CA TYR A 290 -6.81 -21.65 -27.69
C TYR A 290 -5.65 -20.66 -27.75
N GLU A 291 -5.51 -19.88 -28.81
CA GLU A 291 -4.46 -18.85 -28.93
C GLU A 291 -4.56 -17.80 -27.81
N LYS A 292 -5.79 -17.34 -27.51
CA LYS A 292 -6.02 -16.41 -26.39
C LYS A 292 -5.79 -17.08 -25.03
N ALA A 293 -6.14 -18.35 -24.90
CA ALA A 293 -5.88 -19.10 -23.67
C ALA A 293 -4.38 -19.18 -23.38
N GLU A 294 -3.56 -19.52 -24.41
CA GLU A 294 -2.11 -19.57 -24.29
C GLU A 294 -1.51 -18.21 -23.90
N GLU A 295 -1.95 -17.12 -24.55
CA GLU A 295 -1.53 -15.75 -24.19
C GLU A 295 -1.73 -15.47 -22.69
N TYR A 296 -2.93 -15.76 -22.17
CA TYR A 296 -3.23 -15.50 -20.76
C TYR A 296 -2.48 -16.42 -19.81
N PHE A 297 -2.21 -17.66 -20.17
CA PHE A 297 -1.38 -18.55 -19.36
C PHE A 297 0.08 -18.07 -19.31
N ILE A 298 0.66 -17.66 -20.44
CA ILE A 298 2.01 -17.09 -20.49
C ILE A 298 2.08 -15.82 -19.64
N ARG A 299 1.10 -14.93 -19.72
CA ARG A 299 1.02 -13.74 -18.88
C ARG A 299 0.93 -14.08 -17.39
N SER A 300 0.18 -15.12 -17.04
CA SER A 300 0.08 -15.59 -15.66
C SER A 300 1.44 -16.05 -15.11
N THR A 301 2.24 -16.79 -15.90
CA THR A 301 3.59 -17.21 -15.52
C THR A 301 4.58 -16.06 -15.44
N HIS A 302 4.45 -15.03 -16.28
CA HIS A 302 5.26 -13.81 -16.17
C HIS A 302 4.85 -12.97 -14.94
N ARG A 303 3.57 -13.00 -14.54
CA ARG A 303 3.11 -12.27 -13.36
C ARG A 303 3.58 -12.91 -12.05
N LEU A 304 3.67 -14.21 -12.00
CA LEU A 304 4.23 -14.96 -10.87
C LEU A 304 5.02 -16.16 -11.42
N PRO A 305 6.33 -15.98 -11.67
CA PRO A 305 7.22 -17.08 -12.03
C PRO A 305 7.51 -17.90 -10.77
N GLY A 306 7.30 -19.19 -10.81
CA GLY A 306 7.59 -20.10 -9.68
C GLY A 306 6.51 -21.09 -9.37
#